data_ee265e8f986aae447ea78f758cba0e04
#
_entry.id   ee265e8f986aae447ea78f758cba0e04
#
_cell.length_a   1.000
_cell.length_b   1.000
_cell.length_c   1.000
_cell.angle_alpha   90.00
_cell.angle_beta   90.00
_cell.angle_gamma   90.00
#
_symmetry.space_group_name_H-M   'P 1'
#
loop_
_entity.id
_entity.type
_entity.pdbx_description
1 polymer ?
#
loop_
_entity_poly.entity_id
_entity_poly.type
_entity_poly.pdbx_seq_one_letter_code
_entity_poly.pdbx_strand_id
1 'polypeptide(L)'
;MAQAQIKELEALFELESHDLELWLIGKVPKHYKRLSVDKEEAMRLAKKGATIMGAAYGVKLFFTQAVIAGAILDEAYDEIIVASCSQYGKSWLMGHLALYRAYLGSKQYIAGAAANVTDIIMQNTLMATQEASHEIKSRLLAKVSELDRLTTSVSKRKLAFNNGGFVEGITLGDIYSDNLTANRAVGRGGDYIVDEAALVSEDTFAEMGRREFAKIDGTKYKSVLISNPHKPGVFYDKLTQERVPEGTIVIWMDALTAVEEERFTKKIVFNSDFARNKSTMRRYLLCVLDVDGGGMFDMPSVVDGDLEGDYVQRFIGVDAAYKGKDNIEVSVCAVGNGKIRLEHTIKIVKDEWIDGVTSQDIIKSVARIAYAENASMICVDVGWGVWLVEGLAQLGLNVRSVNFAEAPTKERQRANHYAAKEATNKRAEMHLDMQDFIESQTLEVTGQVYDGIKDTLPYVTATRKASGKIEIVKKSAIKATIGRSPDELDSCLLALHAAVRFLGDSVYAIP
;
A
#
# COMPACT_ATOMS: atom_id res chain seq x y z
N MET A 1 -12.42 7.66 38.51
CA MET A 1 -12.05 7.08 37.21
C MET A 1 -11.38 8.10 36.28
N ALA A 2 -12.02 9.22 35.93
CA ALA A 2 -11.46 10.22 35.00
C ALA A 2 -10.08 10.77 35.42
N GLN A 3 -9.86 11.10 36.69
CA GLN A 3 -8.58 11.62 37.16
C GLN A 3 -7.44 10.59 37.11
N ALA A 4 -7.71 9.30 37.35
CA ALA A 4 -6.71 8.26 37.25
C ALA A 4 -6.33 8.02 35.75
N GLN A 5 -7.32 8.07 34.86
CA GLN A 5 -7.10 7.96 33.43
C GLN A 5 -6.30 9.14 32.86
N ILE A 6 -6.55 10.37 33.34
CA ILE A 6 -5.81 11.57 32.93
C ILE A 6 -4.34 11.46 33.33
N LYS A 7 -4.01 11.02 34.56
CA LYS A 7 -2.63 10.79 34.99
C LYS A 7 -1.91 9.75 34.15
N GLU A 8 -2.63 8.68 33.79
CA GLU A 8 -2.07 7.64 32.91
C GLU A 8 -1.79 8.17 31.49
N LEU A 9 -2.69 9.00 30.94
CA LEU A 9 -2.47 9.67 29.67
C LEU A 9 -1.27 10.65 29.71
N GLU A 10 -1.10 11.37 30.82
CA GLU A 10 0.06 12.24 31.03
C GLU A 10 1.38 11.45 31.04
N ALA A 11 1.40 10.32 31.73
CA ALA A 11 2.58 9.44 31.76
C ALA A 11 2.91 8.88 30.36
N LEU A 12 1.90 8.51 29.56
CA LEU A 12 2.11 8.00 28.20
C LEU A 12 2.69 9.07 27.26
N PHE A 13 2.36 10.34 27.46
CA PHE A 13 2.93 11.42 26.64
C PHE A 13 4.43 11.69 26.93
N GLU A 14 4.90 11.34 28.14
CA GLU A 14 6.31 11.50 28.52
C GLU A 14 7.22 10.40 27.92
N LEU A 15 6.65 9.36 27.31
CA LEU A 15 7.44 8.33 26.63
C LEU A 15 8.24 8.94 25.48
N GLU A 16 9.48 8.48 25.35
CA GLU A 16 10.34 8.89 24.24
C GLU A 16 9.75 8.47 22.90
N SER A 17 9.99 9.30 21.87
CA SER A 17 9.60 9.00 20.50
C SER A 17 10.28 7.71 20.01
N HIS A 18 9.55 6.94 19.22
CA HIS A 18 10.04 5.76 18.55
C HIS A 18 10.75 6.07 17.21
N ASP A 19 11.08 7.33 16.94
CA ASP A 19 11.70 7.77 15.70
C ASP A 19 12.99 7.04 15.37
N LEU A 20 13.78 6.68 16.39
CA LEU A 20 15.01 5.91 16.20
C LEU A 20 14.71 4.50 15.65
N GLU A 21 13.68 3.84 16.16
CA GLU A 21 13.29 2.51 15.68
C GLU A 21 12.78 2.59 14.23
N LEU A 22 11.99 3.62 13.90
CA LEU A 22 11.55 3.89 12.54
C LEU A 22 12.72 4.17 11.59
N TRP A 23 13.72 4.91 12.06
CA TRP A 23 14.90 5.20 11.28
C TRP A 23 15.72 3.94 10.96
N LEU A 24 15.85 3.02 11.92
CA LEU A 24 16.51 1.72 11.74
C LEU A 24 15.79 0.82 10.70
N ILE A 25 14.47 0.94 10.62
CA ILE A 25 13.64 0.17 9.69
C ILE A 25 13.62 0.78 8.28
N GLY A 26 13.87 2.08 8.18
CA GLY A 26 13.89 2.83 6.93
C GLY A 26 13.72 4.33 7.12
N LYS A 27 13.75 5.10 6.03
CA LYS A 27 13.61 6.56 6.09
C LYS A 27 12.22 6.94 6.60
N VAL A 28 12.19 7.76 7.65
CA VAL A 28 10.96 8.40 8.13
C VAL A 28 10.65 9.59 7.22
N PRO A 29 9.41 9.82 6.81
CA PRO A 29 9.04 11.02 6.04
C PRO A 29 9.50 12.29 6.76
N LYS A 30 10.00 13.29 6.01
CA LYS A 30 10.53 14.55 6.59
C LYS A 30 9.56 15.24 7.55
N HIS A 31 8.26 15.06 7.32
CA HIS A 31 7.17 15.67 8.09
C HIS A 31 6.50 14.70 9.07
N TYR A 32 7.07 13.50 9.24
CA TYR A 32 6.56 12.55 10.21
C TYR A 32 6.64 13.17 11.62
N LYS A 33 5.50 13.29 12.24
CA LYS A 33 5.33 13.60 13.66
C LYS A 33 4.16 12.78 14.16
N ARG A 34 4.26 12.19 15.34
CA ARG A 34 3.16 11.43 15.92
C ARG A 34 1.86 12.26 15.97
N LEU A 35 1.98 13.53 16.32
CA LEU A 35 0.90 14.51 16.35
C LEU A 35 1.36 15.81 15.69
N SER A 36 0.50 16.46 14.92
CA SER A 36 0.76 17.78 14.33
C SER A 36 0.57 18.93 15.31
N VAL A 37 0.14 18.64 16.53
CA VAL A 37 -0.08 19.62 17.62
C VAL A 37 0.98 19.43 18.71
N ASP A 38 1.16 20.45 19.53
CA ASP A 38 2.09 20.39 20.65
C ASP A 38 1.53 19.56 21.83
N LYS A 39 2.37 19.36 22.84
CA LYS A 39 2.06 18.55 24.01
C LYS A 39 0.85 19.09 24.77
N GLU A 40 0.75 20.41 24.94
CA GLU A 40 -0.32 21.04 25.72
C GLU A 40 -1.67 20.81 25.03
N GLU A 41 -1.74 21.03 23.74
CA GLU A 41 -2.95 20.81 22.95
C GLU A 41 -3.31 19.33 22.87
N ALA A 42 -2.33 18.43 22.70
CA ALA A 42 -2.56 17.00 22.73
C ALA A 42 -3.17 16.54 24.06
N MET A 43 -2.65 17.03 25.18
CA MET A 43 -3.19 16.73 26.50
C MET A 43 -4.60 17.30 26.70
N ARG A 44 -4.87 18.52 26.22
CA ARG A 44 -6.20 19.12 26.25
C ARG A 44 -7.21 18.25 25.51
N LEU A 45 -6.86 17.83 24.29
CA LEU A 45 -7.70 16.96 23.47
C LEU A 45 -7.92 15.59 24.13
N ALA A 46 -6.84 14.97 24.62
CA ALA A 46 -6.93 13.68 25.28
C ALA A 46 -7.86 13.72 26.51
N LYS A 47 -7.74 14.75 27.36
CA LYS A 47 -8.63 14.97 28.52
C LYS A 47 -10.08 15.10 28.08
N LYS A 48 -10.35 15.90 27.04
CA LYS A 48 -11.70 16.07 26.48
C LYS A 48 -12.26 14.76 25.97
N GLY A 49 -11.52 14.04 25.12
CA GLY A 49 -11.95 12.78 24.55
C GLY A 49 -12.19 11.70 25.60
N ALA A 50 -11.24 11.50 26.53
CA ALA A 50 -11.38 10.52 27.60
C ALA A 50 -12.56 10.80 28.52
N THR A 51 -12.78 12.07 28.88
CA THR A 51 -13.89 12.46 29.75
C THR A 51 -15.25 12.19 29.10
N ILE A 52 -15.41 12.62 27.82
CA ILE A 52 -16.69 12.47 27.12
C ILE A 52 -16.98 10.99 26.85
N MET A 53 -15.99 10.24 26.33
CA MET A 53 -16.20 8.83 26.01
C MET A 53 -16.39 7.97 27.25
N GLY A 54 -15.69 8.29 28.34
CA GLY A 54 -15.91 7.65 29.64
C GLY A 54 -17.31 7.87 30.17
N ALA A 55 -17.85 9.11 30.09
CA ALA A 55 -19.20 9.45 30.52
C ALA A 55 -20.28 8.83 29.59
N ALA A 56 -20.07 8.88 28.28
CA ALA A 56 -21.04 8.40 27.28
C ALA A 56 -21.18 6.88 27.26
N TYR A 57 -20.06 6.14 27.40
CA TYR A 57 -19.98 4.70 27.15
C TYR A 57 -19.33 3.89 28.27
N GLY A 58 -18.76 4.54 29.28
CA GLY A 58 -18.02 3.86 30.35
C GLY A 58 -16.68 3.26 29.90
N VAL A 59 -16.17 3.67 28.75
CA VAL A 59 -14.95 3.10 28.14
C VAL A 59 -13.70 3.88 28.54
N LYS A 60 -12.56 3.16 28.59
CA LYS A 60 -11.24 3.72 28.75
C LYS A 60 -10.54 3.75 27.41
N LEU A 61 -10.03 4.90 27.00
CA LEU A 61 -9.28 5.08 25.75
C LEU A 61 -7.78 5.07 26.01
N PHE A 62 -7.02 4.57 25.06
CA PHE A 62 -5.58 4.83 24.97
C PHE A 62 -5.32 6.29 24.63
N PHE A 63 -4.11 6.79 24.90
CA PHE A 63 -3.80 8.21 24.73
C PHE A 63 -4.14 8.73 23.32
N THR A 64 -3.60 8.07 22.29
CA THR A 64 -3.85 8.50 20.90
C THR A 64 -5.33 8.39 20.51
N GLN A 65 -6.05 7.36 20.98
CA GLN A 65 -7.50 7.28 20.80
C GLN A 65 -8.23 8.44 21.48
N ALA A 66 -7.79 8.84 22.65
CA ALA A 66 -8.37 9.95 23.39
C ALA A 66 -8.11 11.30 22.68
N VAL A 67 -6.91 11.50 22.09
CA VAL A 67 -6.62 12.68 21.27
C VAL A 67 -7.53 12.73 20.04
N ILE A 68 -7.70 11.61 19.32
CA ILE A 68 -8.60 11.53 18.16
C ILE A 68 -10.04 11.86 18.57
N ALA A 69 -10.51 11.25 19.65
CA ALA A 69 -11.86 11.52 20.17
C ALA A 69 -12.03 12.99 20.54
N GLY A 70 -11.05 13.57 21.22
CA GLY A 70 -11.03 14.98 21.57
C GLY A 70 -11.08 15.89 20.35
N ALA A 71 -10.27 15.64 19.34
CA ALA A 71 -10.23 16.42 18.09
C ALA A 71 -11.56 16.36 17.31
N ILE A 72 -12.17 15.17 17.21
CA ILE A 72 -13.49 14.99 16.56
C ILE A 72 -14.59 15.75 17.31
N LEU A 73 -14.48 15.85 18.64
CA LEU A 73 -15.46 16.51 19.50
C LEU A 73 -15.13 17.99 19.77
N ASP A 74 -14.02 18.50 19.23
CA ASP A 74 -13.61 19.90 19.37
C ASP A 74 -14.01 20.73 18.16
N GLU A 75 -14.51 21.93 18.38
CA GLU A 75 -14.92 22.84 17.31
C GLU A 75 -13.75 23.49 16.58
N ALA A 76 -12.54 23.45 17.16
CA ALA A 76 -11.35 24.01 16.55
C ALA A 76 -10.86 23.20 15.35
N TYR A 77 -11.28 21.93 15.20
CA TYR A 77 -10.84 21.05 14.13
C TYR A 77 -12.00 20.65 13.23
N ASP A 78 -11.87 20.93 11.93
CA ASP A 78 -12.82 20.55 10.88
C ASP A 78 -12.33 19.34 10.10
N GLU A 79 -11.01 19.13 10.00
CA GLU A 79 -10.40 18.02 9.31
C GLU A 79 -9.46 17.25 10.24
N ILE A 80 -9.71 15.96 10.39
CA ILE A 80 -8.92 15.04 11.22
C ILE A 80 -8.37 13.94 10.31
N ILE A 81 -7.03 13.89 10.16
CA ILE A 81 -6.34 12.95 9.27
C ILE A 81 -5.57 11.98 10.14
N VAL A 82 -5.89 10.68 10.03
CA VAL A 82 -5.32 9.65 10.89
C VAL A 82 -4.68 8.54 10.05
N ALA A 83 -3.36 8.44 10.11
CA ALA A 83 -2.67 7.23 9.70
C ALA A 83 -2.78 6.20 10.82
N SER A 84 -3.36 5.03 10.54
CA SER A 84 -3.61 4.03 11.56
C SER A 84 -3.09 2.66 11.16
N CYS A 85 -2.30 2.03 12.03
CA CYS A 85 -1.91 0.65 11.86
C CYS A 85 -3.11 -0.32 11.96
N SER A 86 -2.90 -1.54 11.47
CA SER A 86 -3.91 -2.59 11.55
C SER A 86 -4.21 -2.96 13.01
N GLN A 87 -5.48 -3.26 13.33
CA GLN A 87 -5.94 -3.75 14.62
C GLN A 87 -5.81 -2.77 15.82
N TYR A 88 -5.51 -1.50 15.59
CA TYR A 88 -5.46 -0.51 16.67
C TYR A 88 -6.84 -0.19 17.27
N GLY A 89 -7.92 -0.53 16.59
CA GLY A 89 -9.30 -0.26 17.06
C GLY A 89 -9.93 0.98 16.42
N LYS A 90 -9.44 1.40 15.25
CA LYS A 90 -9.95 2.55 14.48
C LYS A 90 -11.47 2.47 14.27
N SER A 91 -11.97 1.35 13.72
CA SER A 91 -13.38 1.20 13.36
C SER A 91 -14.30 1.18 14.59
N TRP A 92 -13.83 0.61 15.69
CA TRP A 92 -14.54 0.65 16.98
C TRP A 92 -14.69 2.10 17.47
N LEU A 93 -13.58 2.85 17.53
CA LEU A 93 -13.57 4.24 17.96
C LEU A 93 -14.48 5.12 17.08
N MET A 94 -14.40 4.94 15.75
CA MET A 94 -15.20 5.71 14.80
C MET A 94 -16.70 5.44 14.96
N GLY A 95 -17.10 4.18 15.21
CA GLY A 95 -18.49 3.83 15.45
C GLY A 95 -19.08 4.53 16.69
N HIS A 96 -18.33 4.56 17.79
CA HIS A 96 -18.73 5.24 19.02
C HIS A 96 -18.83 6.77 18.84
N LEU A 97 -17.85 7.37 18.15
CA LEU A 97 -17.84 8.81 17.90
C LEU A 97 -18.93 9.24 16.94
N ALA A 98 -19.20 8.45 15.90
CA ALA A 98 -20.31 8.72 15.00
C ALA A 98 -21.65 8.73 15.73
N LEU A 99 -21.89 7.73 16.60
CA LEU A 99 -23.09 7.67 17.41
C LEU A 99 -23.22 8.88 18.35
N TYR A 100 -22.14 9.25 19.04
CA TYR A 100 -22.15 10.37 19.97
C TYR A 100 -22.42 11.71 19.26
N ARG A 101 -21.76 11.96 18.13
CA ARG A 101 -22.02 13.18 17.35
C ARG A 101 -23.44 13.23 16.80
N ALA A 102 -23.99 12.10 16.37
CA ALA A 102 -25.39 12.02 15.97
C ALA A 102 -26.35 12.30 17.17
N TYR A 103 -26.02 11.80 18.35
CA TYR A 103 -26.74 12.15 19.57
C TYR A 103 -26.73 13.66 19.87
N LEU A 104 -25.64 14.38 19.50
CA LEU A 104 -25.57 15.84 19.61
C LEU A 104 -26.31 16.59 18.47
N GLY A 105 -26.92 15.87 17.53
CA GLY A 105 -27.72 16.46 16.42
C GLY A 105 -27.01 16.51 15.07
N SER A 106 -25.75 16.05 14.97
CA SER A 106 -25.02 16.04 13.70
C SER A 106 -25.51 14.93 12.78
N LYS A 107 -25.43 15.19 11.47
CA LYS A 107 -25.63 14.20 10.41
C LYS A 107 -24.29 13.54 10.10
N GLN A 108 -24.14 12.27 10.46
CA GLN A 108 -22.90 11.52 10.30
C GLN A 108 -22.99 10.54 9.13
N TYR A 109 -22.12 10.66 8.16
CA TYR A 109 -21.96 9.72 7.08
C TYR A 109 -20.70 8.89 7.29
N ILE A 110 -20.88 7.58 7.51
CA ILE A 110 -19.80 6.62 7.54
C ILE A 110 -19.57 6.15 6.11
N ALA A 111 -18.41 6.46 5.57
CA ALA A 111 -18.07 6.26 4.18
C ALA A 111 -16.84 5.35 4.05
N GLY A 112 -16.82 4.49 3.05
CA GLY A 112 -15.67 3.66 2.73
C GLY A 112 -15.60 3.39 1.23
N ALA A 113 -14.42 3.03 0.74
CA ALA A 113 -14.21 2.66 -0.65
C ALA A 113 -15.07 1.46 -1.06
N ALA A 114 -15.26 0.50 -0.16
CA ALA A 114 -16.08 -0.69 -0.38
C ALA A 114 -17.17 -0.84 0.70
N ALA A 115 -18.24 -1.55 0.36
CA ALA A 115 -19.39 -1.74 1.24
C ALA A 115 -19.05 -2.47 2.55
N ASN A 116 -18.17 -3.48 2.49
CA ASN A 116 -17.74 -4.24 3.66
C ASN A 116 -16.98 -3.38 4.68
N VAL A 117 -16.24 -2.37 4.23
CA VAL A 117 -15.53 -1.42 5.12
C VAL A 117 -16.54 -0.58 5.89
N THR A 118 -17.53 -0.03 5.19
CA THR A 118 -18.63 0.73 5.80
C THR A 118 -19.41 -0.12 6.81
N ASP A 119 -19.66 -1.40 6.48
CA ASP A 119 -20.40 -2.33 7.34
C ASP A 119 -19.71 -2.57 8.68
N ILE A 120 -18.39 -2.68 8.70
CA ILE A 120 -17.62 -2.89 9.93
C ILE A 120 -17.84 -1.73 10.90
N ILE A 121 -17.77 -0.47 10.42
CA ILE A 121 -18.00 0.68 11.32
C ILE A 121 -19.48 0.77 11.72
N MET A 122 -20.40 0.49 10.80
CA MET A 122 -21.84 0.48 11.16
C MET A 122 -22.16 -0.59 12.20
N GLN A 123 -21.54 -1.77 12.15
CA GLN A 123 -21.67 -2.78 13.20
C GLN A 123 -21.12 -2.28 14.54
N ASN A 124 -19.95 -1.62 14.55
CA ASN A 124 -19.41 -1.02 15.76
C ASN A 124 -20.31 0.11 16.28
N THR A 125 -20.97 0.87 15.39
CA THR A 125 -21.95 1.89 15.79
C THR A 125 -23.17 1.25 16.48
N LEU A 126 -23.62 0.11 15.97
CA LEU A 126 -24.70 -0.65 16.62
C LEU A 126 -24.27 -1.20 17.99
N MET A 127 -23.05 -1.74 18.11
CA MET A 127 -22.52 -2.19 19.41
C MET A 127 -22.43 -1.01 20.38
N ALA A 128 -22.00 0.18 19.93
CA ALA A 128 -21.95 1.37 20.74
C ALA A 128 -23.33 1.76 21.33
N THR A 129 -24.44 1.44 20.63
CA THR A 129 -25.80 1.68 21.22
C THR A 129 -26.06 0.85 22.45
N GLN A 130 -25.48 -0.36 22.54
CA GLN A 130 -25.63 -1.23 23.71
C GLN A 130 -24.81 -0.71 24.89
N GLU A 131 -23.63 -0.16 24.64
CA GLU A 131 -22.72 0.37 25.65
C GLU A 131 -23.10 1.79 26.09
N ALA A 132 -23.88 2.51 25.27
CA ALA A 132 -24.24 3.90 25.51
C ALA A 132 -24.99 4.11 26.81
N SER A 133 -24.81 5.30 27.42
CA SER A 133 -25.53 5.75 28.60
C SER A 133 -27.05 5.77 28.36
N HIS A 134 -27.82 5.72 29.44
CA HIS A 134 -29.30 5.78 29.37
C HIS A 134 -29.78 7.06 28.63
N GLU A 135 -29.09 8.17 28.79
CA GLU A 135 -29.44 9.43 28.15
C GLU A 135 -29.34 9.33 26.61
N ILE A 136 -28.25 8.76 26.09
CA ILE A 136 -28.08 8.54 24.64
C ILE A 136 -29.17 7.59 24.14
N LYS A 137 -29.38 6.47 24.83
CA LYS A 137 -30.38 5.47 24.46
C LYS A 137 -31.79 6.02 24.38
N SER A 138 -32.15 6.90 25.31
CA SER A 138 -33.49 7.50 25.38
C SER A 138 -33.86 8.38 24.21
N ARG A 139 -32.87 8.90 23.47
CA ARG A 139 -33.08 9.75 22.30
C ARG A 139 -33.05 9.01 20.97
N LEU A 140 -32.72 7.71 20.96
CA LEU A 140 -32.78 6.89 19.76
C LEU A 140 -34.23 6.67 19.30
N LEU A 141 -34.50 6.80 17.99
CA LEU A 141 -35.83 6.58 17.44
C LEU A 141 -36.19 5.11 17.27
N ALA A 142 -35.21 4.23 17.20
CA ALA A 142 -35.44 2.78 17.11
C ALA A 142 -35.18 2.11 18.45
N LYS A 143 -36.01 1.09 18.80
CA LYS A 143 -35.74 0.25 19.97
C LYS A 143 -34.48 -0.58 19.70
N VAL A 144 -33.64 -0.78 20.73
CA VAL A 144 -32.40 -1.56 20.64
C VAL A 144 -32.65 -2.97 20.04
N SER A 145 -33.78 -3.60 20.37
CA SER A 145 -34.17 -4.90 19.82
C SER A 145 -34.53 -4.90 18.32
N GLU A 146 -34.76 -3.73 17.74
CA GLU A 146 -35.07 -3.57 16.31
C GLU A 146 -33.79 -3.26 15.51
N LEU A 147 -32.70 -2.83 16.17
CA LEU A 147 -31.43 -2.48 15.54
C LEU A 147 -30.73 -3.67 14.92
N ASP A 148 -30.85 -4.87 15.50
CA ASP A 148 -30.29 -6.11 14.94
C ASP A 148 -30.87 -6.46 13.56
N ARG A 149 -32.09 -6.00 13.28
CA ARG A 149 -32.77 -6.17 11.99
C ARG A 149 -32.33 -5.17 10.92
N LEU A 150 -31.74 -4.05 11.31
CA LEU A 150 -31.25 -3.02 10.39
C LEU A 150 -29.94 -3.42 9.71
N THR A 151 -29.19 -4.38 10.27
CA THR A 151 -27.89 -4.82 9.75
C THR A 151 -28.02 -5.76 8.55
N THR A 152 -29.20 -6.41 8.34
CA THR A 152 -29.39 -7.44 7.32
C THR A 152 -29.79 -6.92 5.95
N SER A 153 -30.08 -5.60 5.81
CA SER A 153 -30.49 -5.02 4.52
C SER A 153 -29.68 -3.76 4.19
N VAL A 154 -29.01 -3.79 3.06
CA VAL A 154 -28.16 -2.72 2.49
C VAL A 154 -28.90 -1.36 2.39
N SER A 155 -30.24 -1.39 2.30
CA SER A 155 -31.07 -0.19 2.17
C SER A 155 -31.46 0.49 3.51
N LYS A 156 -31.08 -0.07 4.66
CA LYS A 156 -31.51 0.41 5.98
C LYS A 156 -30.36 0.68 6.95
N ARG A 157 -29.19 1.11 6.43
CA ARG A 157 -28.01 1.42 7.24
C ARG A 157 -28.09 2.82 7.85
N LYS A 158 -29.17 3.11 8.59
CA LYS A 158 -29.36 4.43 9.21
C LYS A 158 -29.86 4.30 10.62
N LEU A 159 -29.14 4.94 11.55
CA LEU A 159 -29.57 5.14 12.94
C LEU A 159 -29.93 6.61 13.11
N ALA A 160 -31.11 6.92 13.66
CA ALA A 160 -31.57 8.27 13.81
C ALA A 160 -31.96 8.60 15.26
N PHE A 161 -31.78 9.86 15.63
CA PHE A 161 -32.16 10.44 16.91
C PHE A 161 -33.34 11.40 16.78
N ASN A 162 -34.06 11.61 17.86
CA ASN A 162 -35.23 12.47 17.90
C ASN A 162 -34.95 13.97 17.72
N ASN A 163 -33.67 14.39 17.78
CA ASN A 163 -33.20 15.73 17.50
C ASN A 163 -32.77 15.98 16.05
N GLY A 164 -33.04 15.03 15.17
CA GLY A 164 -32.66 15.09 13.73
C GLY A 164 -31.25 14.62 13.39
N GLY A 165 -30.41 14.32 14.39
CA GLY A 165 -29.11 13.68 14.17
C GLY A 165 -29.26 12.25 13.69
N PHE A 166 -28.31 11.77 12.90
CA PHE A 166 -28.30 10.39 12.41
C PHE A 166 -26.90 9.92 12.04
N VAL A 167 -26.73 8.60 12.01
CA VAL A 167 -25.58 7.91 11.39
C VAL A 167 -26.07 7.13 10.19
N GLU A 168 -25.45 7.31 9.03
CA GLU A 168 -25.79 6.60 7.79
C GLU A 168 -24.53 6.06 7.11
N GLY A 169 -24.52 4.76 6.79
CA GLY A 169 -23.45 4.11 6.03
C GLY A 169 -23.60 4.33 4.53
N ILE A 170 -22.56 4.80 3.86
CA ILE A 170 -22.51 5.01 2.40
C ILE A 170 -21.25 4.38 1.81
N THR A 171 -21.34 3.91 0.56
CA THR A 171 -20.18 3.40 -0.18
C THR A 171 -19.78 4.43 -1.22
N LEU A 172 -18.52 4.84 -1.23
CA LEU A 172 -17.98 5.86 -2.13
C LEU A 172 -17.45 5.29 -3.46
N GLY A 173 -17.20 3.98 -3.53
CA GLY A 173 -16.45 3.36 -4.62
C GLY A 173 -14.95 3.51 -4.43
N ASP A 174 -14.20 2.58 -4.99
CA ASP A 174 -12.74 2.58 -4.94
C ASP A 174 -12.14 3.03 -6.27
N ILE A 175 -10.84 3.36 -6.23
CA ILE A 175 -10.02 3.75 -7.36
C ILE A 175 -9.83 2.66 -8.41
N TYR A 176 -10.19 1.41 -8.09
CA TYR A 176 -10.05 0.24 -8.96
C TYR A 176 -11.37 -0.11 -9.67
N SER A 177 -12.47 0.55 -9.31
CA SER A 177 -13.77 0.32 -9.94
C SER A 177 -13.99 1.30 -11.08
N ASP A 178 -14.21 0.81 -12.29
CA ASP A 178 -14.61 1.58 -13.48
C ASP A 178 -16.00 2.22 -13.34
N ASN A 179 -16.69 1.98 -12.24
CA ASN A 179 -18.02 2.51 -11.98
C ASN A 179 -17.95 3.86 -11.29
N LEU A 180 -18.41 4.89 -11.98
CA LEU A 180 -18.68 6.26 -11.49
C LEU A 180 -19.65 6.26 -10.30
N THR A 181 -19.21 5.79 -9.13
CA THR A 181 -19.97 5.81 -7.88
C THR A 181 -19.75 7.09 -7.07
N ALA A 182 -18.95 8.03 -7.58
CA ALA A 182 -18.76 9.37 -7.02
C ALA A 182 -20.09 10.09 -6.72
N ASN A 183 -21.14 9.79 -7.48
CA ASN A 183 -22.47 10.38 -7.32
C ASN A 183 -23.17 10.11 -5.99
N ARG A 184 -22.69 9.16 -5.16
CA ARG A 184 -23.31 8.88 -3.84
C ARG A 184 -22.95 9.89 -2.76
N ALA A 185 -21.85 10.62 -2.91
CA ALA A 185 -21.46 11.69 -1.99
C ALA A 185 -22.17 13.03 -2.34
N VAL A 186 -22.68 13.18 -3.56
CA VAL A 186 -23.30 14.40 -4.07
C VAL A 186 -24.58 14.76 -3.27
N GLY A 187 -24.68 16.03 -2.86
CA GLY A 187 -25.88 16.59 -2.22
C GLY A 187 -26.09 16.20 -0.75
N ARG A 188 -25.13 15.54 -0.11
CA ARG A 188 -25.20 15.13 1.29
C ARG A 188 -24.48 16.12 2.20
N GLY A 189 -25.18 17.06 2.79
CA GLY A 189 -24.64 17.97 3.82
C GLY A 189 -24.54 17.28 5.19
N GLY A 190 -23.33 17.20 5.75
CA GLY A 190 -23.07 16.58 7.05
C GLY A 190 -21.59 16.23 7.24
N ASP A 191 -21.28 15.66 8.38
CA ASP A 191 -19.93 15.19 8.69
C ASP A 191 -19.65 13.85 8.03
N TYR A 192 -18.39 13.64 7.63
CA TYR A 192 -17.94 12.38 7.04
C TYR A 192 -16.87 11.72 7.89
N ILE A 193 -17.01 10.42 8.11
CA ILE A 193 -15.97 9.52 8.61
C ILE A 193 -15.64 8.58 7.47
N VAL A 194 -14.45 8.74 6.88
CA VAL A 194 -13.99 7.98 5.73
C VAL A 194 -12.96 6.95 6.19
N ASP A 195 -13.35 5.69 6.22
CA ASP A 195 -12.42 4.59 6.49
C ASP A 195 -11.79 4.08 5.19
N GLU A 196 -10.57 3.62 5.28
CA GLU A 196 -9.70 3.29 4.15
C GLU A 196 -9.62 4.46 3.13
N ALA A 197 -9.44 5.66 3.65
CA ALA A 197 -9.41 6.91 2.87
C ALA A 197 -8.34 6.91 1.76
N ALA A 198 -7.24 6.17 1.94
CA ALA A 198 -6.21 6.00 0.92
C ALA A 198 -6.70 5.27 -0.35
N LEU A 199 -7.85 4.58 -0.29
CA LEU A 199 -8.45 3.87 -1.44
C LEU A 199 -9.51 4.70 -2.17
N VAL A 200 -9.86 5.87 -1.66
CA VAL A 200 -10.87 6.78 -2.25
C VAL A 200 -10.23 7.58 -3.39
N SER A 201 -10.96 7.73 -4.51
CA SER A 201 -10.47 8.47 -5.67
C SER A 201 -10.45 10.00 -5.45
N GLU A 202 -9.60 10.71 -6.20
CA GLU A 202 -9.52 12.18 -6.17
C GLU A 202 -10.85 12.83 -6.50
N ASP A 203 -11.55 12.34 -7.53
CA ASP A 203 -12.87 12.84 -7.92
C ASP A 203 -13.87 12.73 -6.77
N THR A 204 -13.85 11.63 -6.02
CA THR A 204 -14.71 11.45 -4.87
C THR A 204 -14.37 12.43 -3.74
N PHE A 205 -13.09 12.70 -3.50
CA PHE A 205 -12.68 13.74 -2.54
C PHE A 205 -13.15 15.14 -2.99
N ALA A 206 -13.03 15.45 -4.27
CA ALA A 206 -13.53 16.72 -4.82
C ALA A 206 -15.05 16.86 -4.64
N GLU A 207 -15.83 15.80 -4.90
CA GLU A 207 -17.27 15.79 -4.68
C GLU A 207 -17.65 15.94 -3.20
N MET A 208 -16.90 15.31 -2.30
CA MET A 208 -17.06 15.51 -0.86
C MET A 208 -16.81 16.97 -0.45
N GLY A 209 -15.83 17.63 -1.06
CA GLY A 209 -15.53 19.06 -0.84
C GLY A 209 -16.67 20.00 -1.24
N ARG A 210 -17.46 19.67 -2.27
CA ARG A 210 -18.58 20.49 -2.75
C ARG A 210 -19.65 20.77 -1.66
N ARG A 211 -19.78 19.91 -0.66
CA ARG A 211 -20.68 20.12 0.48
C ARG A 211 -20.38 21.41 1.24
N GLU A 212 -19.13 21.87 1.20
CA GLU A 212 -18.73 23.10 1.88
C GLU A 212 -19.38 24.35 1.27
N PHE A 213 -19.74 24.31 0.00
CA PHE A 213 -20.46 25.37 -0.68
C PHE A 213 -21.95 25.41 -0.34
N ALA A 214 -22.51 24.37 0.29
CA ALA A 214 -23.92 24.30 0.69
C ALA A 214 -24.21 24.93 2.05
N LYS A 215 -23.22 25.53 2.72
CA LYS A 215 -23.35 26.11 4.05
C LYS A 215 -23.86 27.55 3.97
N ILE A 216 -25.06 27.77 4.47
CA ILE A 216 -25.69 29.11 4.49
C ILE A 216 -25.34 29.88 5.78
N ASP A 217 -24.96 29.17 6.86
CA ASP A 217 -24.83 29.73 8.22
C ASP A 217 -23.37 29.72 8.75
N GLY A 218 -22.39 29.42 7.93
CA GLY A 218 -20.97 29.37 8.33
C GLY A 218 -20.59 28.16 9.17
N THR A 219 -21.51 27.24 9.48
CA THR A 219 -21.16 25.99 10.17
C THR A 219 -20.27 25.12 9.30
N LYS A 220 -19.19 24.63 9.88
CA LYS A 220 -18.26 23.73 9.18
C LYS A 220 -18.62 22.28 9.47
N TYR A 221 -18.69 21.47 8.42
CA TYR A 221 -18.82 20.02 8.55
C TYR A 221 -17.45 19.38 8.83
N LYS A 222 -17.42 18.35 9.67
CA LYS A 222 -16.17 17.63 9.94
C LYS A 222 -15.89 16.56 8.92
N SER A 223 -14.61 16.41 8.58
CA SER A 223 -14.04 15.31 7.84
C SER A 223 -13.09 14.54 8.72
N VAL A 224 -13.32 13.25 8.90
CA VAL A 224 -12.38 12.33 9.53
C VAL A 224 -11.89 11.37 8.46
N LEU A 225 -10.64 11.47 8.08
CA LEU A 225 -9.99 10.59 7.09
C LEU A 225 -9.08 9.64 7.84
N ILE A 226 -9.36 8.34 7.79
CA ILE A 226 -8.57 7.34 8.49
C ILE A 226 -8.20 6.18 7.56
N SER A 227 -6.93 5.83 7.51
CA SER A 227 -6.43 4.72 6.69
C SER A 227 -5.02 4.29 7.09
N ASN A 228 -4.62 3.10 6.63
CA ASN A 228 -3.21 2.86 6.35
C ASN A 228 -2.82 3.62 5.09
N PRO A 229 -1.62 4.20 4.98
CA PRO A 229 -1.14 4.80 3.73
C PRO A 229 -0.77 3.70 2.71
N HIS A 230 -1.73 3.36 1.85
CA HIS A 230 -1.55 2.28 0.86
C HIS A 230 -0.79 2.71 -0.40
N LYS A 231 -0.89 4.00 -0.75
CA LYS A 231 -0.32 4.56 -1.99
C LYS A 231 -0.28 6.08 -1.93
N PRO A 232 0.49 6.73 -2.83
CA PRO A 232 0.39 8.17 -3.08
C PRO A 232 -1.03 8.56 -3.50
N GLY A 233 -1.45 9.78 -3.20
CA GLY A 233 -2.75 10.35 -3.51
C GLY A 233 -3.25 11.29 -2.42
N VAL A 234 -4.47 11.82 -2.56
CA VAL A 234 -5.02 12.90 -1.71
C VAL A 234 -4.87 12.63 -0.21
N PHE A 235 -5.14 11.40 0.25
CA PHE A 235 -4.98 11.07 1.67
C PHE A 235 -3.52 11.18 2.13
N TYR A 236 -2.58 10.63 1.34
CA TYR A 236 -1.16 10.66 1.66
C TYR A 236 -0.59 12.08 1.60
N ASP A 237 -0.99 12.88 0.60
CA ASP A 237 -0.57 14.27 0.46
C ASP A 237 -1.02 15.11 1.66
N LYS A 238 -2.26 14.91 2.12
CA LYS A 238 -2.77 15.54 3.34
C LYS A 238 -2.04 15.07 4.61
N LEU A 239 -1.67 13.79 4.66
CA LEU A 239 -0.95 13.20 5.80
C LEU A 239 0.48 13.74 5.93
N THR A 240 1.15 14.00 4.81
CA THR A 240 2.58 14.37 4.74
C THR A 240 2.84 15.82 4.40
N GLN A 241 1.80 16.65 4.33
CA GLN A 241 1.92 18.06 4.01
C GLN A 241 2.86 18.80 5.00
N GLU A 242 3.76 19.63 4.47
CA GLU A 242 4.75 20.36 5.28
C GLU A 242 4.11 21.35 6.27
N ARG A 243 3.02 21.97 5.84
CA ARG A 243 2.25 22.91 6.65
C ARG A 243 0.83 22.41 6.81
N VAL A 244 0.49 22.03 8.03
CA VAL A 244 -0.87 21.62 8.36
C VAL A 244 -1.76 22.87 8.39
N PRO A 245 -2.87 22.91 7.61
CA PRO A 245 -3.80 24.05 7.61
C PRO A 245 -4.45 24.27 8.98
N GLU A 246 -4.87 25.49 9.25
CA GLU A 246 -5.69 25.81 10.43
C GLU A 246 -6.99 25.00 10.38
N GLY A 247 -7.42 24.49 11.53
CA GLY A 247 -8.58 23.60 11.64
C GLY A 247 -8.32 22.15 11.23
N THR A 248 -7.08 21.81 10.87
CA THR A 248 -6.66 20.43 10.53
C THR A 248 -5.76 19.87 11.62
N ILE A 249 -5.93 18.59 11.95
CA ILE A 249 -5.00 17.83 12.80
C ILE A 249 -4.58 16.54 12.10
N VAL A 250 -3.28 16.24 12.11
CA VAL A 250 -2.68 15.01 11.57
C VAL A 250 -2.20 14.17 12.75
N ILE A 251 -2.57 12.88 12.74
CA ILE A 251 -2.28 11.93 13.82
C ILE A 251 -1.74 10.64 13.22
N TRP A 252 -0.58 10.19 13.72
CA TRP A 252 0.01 8.90 13.37
C TRP A 252 -0.19 7.92 14.54
N MET A 253 -0.95 6.86 14.28
CA MET A 253 -1.35 5.83 15.22
C MET A 253 -0.74 4.50 14.76
N ASP A 254 0.58 4.40 14.82
CA ASP A 254 1.34 3.23 14.37
C ASP A 254 1.46 2.12 15.43
N ALA A 255 2.04 0.99 15.05
CA ALA A 255 2.17 -0.15 15.94
C ALA A 255 3.18 0.09 17.08
N LEU A 256 4.16 0.99 16.92
CA LEU A 256 5.09 1.35 17.98
C LEU A 256 4.40 2.22 19.02
N THR A 257 3.56 3.16 18.58
CA THR A 257 2.64 3.89 19.46
C THR A 257 1.75 2.91 20.25
N ALA A 258 1.21 1.88 19.58
CA ALA A 258 0.40 0.86 20.24
C ALA A 258 1.18 0.03 21.27
N VAL A 259 2.47 -0.19 21.06
CA VAL A 259 3.35 -0.87 22.02
C VAL A 259 3.65 0.02 23.22
N GLU A 260 3.93 1.31 22.99
CA GLU A 260 4.17 2.28 24.06
C GLU A 260 2.95 2.49 24.94
N GLU A 261 1.77 2.47 24.32
CA GLU A 261 0.47 2.55 25.04
C GLU A 261 0.02 1.20 25.65
N GLU A 262 0.87 0.17 25.63
CA GLU A 262 0.60 -1.18 26.15
C GLU A 262 -0.59 -1.90 25.49
N ARG A 263 -1.05 -1.40 24.32
CA ARG A 263 -2.09 -2.07 23.55
C ARG A 263 -1.57 -3.32 22.86
N PHE A 264 -0.33 -3.29 22.36
CA PHE A 264 0.34 -4.43 21.76
C PHE A 264 1.62 -4.74 22.53
N THR A 265 2.05 -6.00 22.49
CA THR A 265 3.40 -6.36 22.92
C THR A 265 4.34 -6.31 21.71
N LYS A 266 5.61 -5.94 21.91
CA LYS A 266 6.65 -6.01 20.85
C LYS A 266 6.65 -7.37 20.16
N LYS A 267 6.51 -8.45 20.92
CA LYS A 267 6.46 -9.83 20.41
C LYS A 267 5.30 -10.03 19.41
N ILE A 268 4.10 -9.52 19.69
CA ILE A 268 2.95 -9.63 18.79
C ILE A 268 3.21 -8.85 17.50
N VAL A 269 3.76 -7.64 17.59
CA VAL A 269 4.04 -6.80 16.41
C VAL A 269 5.07 -7.46 15.52
N PHE A 270 6.24 -7.83 16.04
CA PHE A 270 7.35 -8.36 15.25
C PHE A 270 7.18 -9.84 14.81
N ASN A 271 6.32 -10.61 15.45
CA ASN A 271 5.98 -11.96 15.00
C ASN A 271 4.73 -12.02 14.10
N SER A 272 4.12 -10.88 13.79
CA SER A 272 2.97 -10.82 12.89
C SER A 272 3.36 -11.12 11.44
N ASP A 273 2.41 -11.60 10.65
CA ASP A 273 2.61 -11.80 9.20
C ASP A 273 2.98 -10.49 8.49
N PHE A 274 2.56 -9.34 9.04
CA PHE A 274 2.92 -8.03 8.51
C PHE A 274 4.41 -7.67 8.72
N ALA A 275 5.07 -8.25 9.72
CA ALA A 275 6.48 -7.99 10.00
C ALA A 275 7.44 -8.86 9.17
N ARG A 276 6.92 -9.84 8.42
CA ARG A 276 7.74 -10.73 7.60
C ARG A 276 8.40 -10.04 6.41
N ASN A 277 7.82 -8.97 5.94
CA ASN A 277 8.29 -8.21 4.79
C ASN A 277 8.39 -6.73 5.18
N LYS A 278 9.52 -6.09 4.88
CA LYS A 278 9.81 -4.71 5.26
C LYS A 278 8.79 -3.71 4.72
N SER A 279 8.39 -3.84 3.45
CA SER A 279 7.38 -2.97 2.84
C SER A 279 6.01 -3.13 3.50
N THR A 280 5.61 -4.39 3.78
CA THR A 280 4.36 -4.69 4.49
C THR A 280 4.39 -4.16 5.92
N MET A 281 5.51 -4.32 6.62
CA MET A 281 5.72 -3.79 7.97
C MET A 281 5.62 -2.26 7.98
N ARG A 282 6.31 -1.58 7.09
CA ARG A 282 6.28 -0.11 6.99
C ARG A 282 4.86 0.39 6.74
N ARG A 283 4.14 -0.22 5.82
CA ARG A 283 2.78 0.19 5.45
C ARG A 283 1.74 -0.10 6.53
N TYR A 284 1.66 -1.34 7.01
CA TYR A 284 0.55 -1.80 7.86
C TYR A 284 0.82 -1.65 9.36
N LEU A 285 2.08 -1.62 9.78
CA LEU A 285 2.45 -1.46 11.18
C LEU A 285 2.95 -0.04 11.47
N LEU A 286 3.86 0.49 10.68
CA LEU A 286 4.45 1.81 10.93
C LEU A 286 3.68 2.95 10.26
N CYS A 287 2.70 2.66 9.41
CA CYS A 287 1.93 3.65 8.67
C CYS A 287 2.80 4.59 7.83
N VAL A 288 3.93 4.11 7.35
CA VAL A 288 4.85 4.85 6.49
C VAL A 288 4.73 4.31 5.07
N LEU A 289 4.40 5.18 4.14
CA LEU A 289 4.51 4.85 2.73
C LEU A 289 5.98 4.92 2.34
N ASP A 290 6.45 3.90 1.64
CA ASP A 290 7.74 3.99 0.98
C ASP A 290 7.67 5.06 -0.10
N VAL A 291 8.29 6.20 0.16
CA VAL A 291 8.22 7.39 -0.72
C VAL A 291 8.99 7.16 -2.01
N ASP A 292 9.87 6.16 -2.01
CA ASP A 292 10.58 5.70 -3.20
C ASP A 292 9.67 4.83 -4.12
N GLY A 293 8.37 4.84 -3.84
CA GLY A 293 7.29 4.26 -4.63
C GLY A 293 6.58 3.14 -3.87
N GLY A 294 5.26 3.20 -3.73
CA GLY A 294 4.40 2.13 -3.17
C GLY A 294 4.44 0.81 -3.95
N GLY A 295 5.52 0.53 -4.67
CA GLY A 295 5.83 -0.71 -5.35
C GLY A 295 6.11 -1.86 -4.37
N MET A 296 6.11 -3.07 -4.89
CA MET A 296 6.44 -4.26 -4.12
C MET A 296 7.93 -4.38 -3.81
N PHE A 297 8.78 -3.58 -4.45
CA PHE A 297 10.23 -3.64 -4.32
C PHE A 297 10.78 -2.58 -3.36
N ASP A 298 11.70 -2.97 -2.52
CA ASP A 298 12.70 -2.04 -1.95
C ASP A 298 13.68 -1.64 -3.05
N MET A 299 14.43 -0.54 -2.84
CA MET A 299 15.47 -0.17 -3.80
C MET A 299 16.65 -1.15 -3.70
N PRO A 300 17.09 -1.71 -4.85
CA PRO A 300 18.27 -2.56 -4.86
C PRO A 300 19.55 -1.78 -4.54
N SER A 301 20.58 -2.45 -4.07
CA SER A 301 21.90 -1.86 -3.84
C SER A 301 22.51 -1.43 -5.18
N VAL A 302 22.87 -0.15 -5.30
CA VAL A 302 23.54 0.39 -6.50
C VAL A 302 25.05 0.32 -6.31
N VAL A 303 25.71 -0.26 -7.31
CA VAL A 303 27.17 -0.46 -7.32
C VAL A 303 27.79 -0.03 -8.64
N ASP A 304 29.09 0.18 -8.64
CA ASP A 304 29.84 0.51 -9.86
C ASP A 304 30.51 -0.75 -10.43
N GLY A 305 30.56 -0.83 -11.77
CA GLY A 305 31.27 -1.87 -12.54
C GLY A 305 30.60 -3.25 -12.50
N ASP A 306 31.17 -4.12 -13.30
CA ASP A 306 30.71 -5.50 -13.47
C ASP A 306 31.16 -6.40 -12.32
N LEU A 307 30.48 -7.54 -12.15
CA LEU A 307 30.88 -8.55 -11.18
C LEU A 307 32.11 -9.31 -11.70
N GLU A 308 33.21 -9.21 -10.96
CA GLU A 308 34.47 -9.87 -11.31
C GLU A 308 34.73 -11.12 -10.45
N GLY A 309 35.39 -12.12 -11.00
CA GLY A 309 35.82 -13.31 -10.29
C GLY A 309 35.90 -14.54 -11.18
N ASP A 310 36.65 -15.57 -10.76
CA ASP A 310 36.96 -16.78 -11.55
C ASP A 310 35.73 -17.66 -11.86
N TYR A 311 34.65 -17.52 -11.09
CA TYR A 311 33.42 -18.34 -11.17
C TYR A 311 32.18 -17.54 -11.49
N VAL A 312 32.32 -16.33 -12.07
CA VAL A 312 31.18 -15.52 -12.46
C VAL A 312 30.51 -16.07 -13.70
N GLN A 313 29.22 -16.33 -13.61
CA GLN A 313 28.40 -16.78 -14.75
C GLN A 313 27.42 -15.66 -15.14
N ARG A 314 27.26 -15.45 -16.46
CA ARG A 314 26.36 -14.44 -16.99
C ARG A 314 25.14 -15.04 -17.65
N PHE A 315 24.02 -14.35 -17.55
CA PHE A 315 22.70 -14.73 -18.01
C PHE A 315 22.05 -13.54 -18.71
N ILE A 316 21.27 -13.82 -19.74
CA ILE A 316 20.65 -12.76 -20.54
C ILE A 316 19.14 -12.89 -20.51
N GLY A 317 18.46 -11.76 -20.35
CA GLY A 317 17.01 -11.61 -20.52
C GLY A 317 16.71 -10.73 -21.73
N VAL A 318 15.75 -11.14 -22.55
CA VAL A 318 15.36 -10.39 -23.75
C VAL A 318 13.84 -10.17 -23.72
N ASP A 319 13.41 -8.92 -23.59
CA ASP A 319 12.03 -8.52 -23.85
C ASP A 319 11.90 -8.17 -25.33
N ALA A 320 11.31 -9.09 -26.10
CA ALA A 320 11.24 -9.02 -27.54
C ALA A 320 9.97 -8.31 -28.01
N ALA A 321 10.11 -7.15 -28.63
CA ALA A 321 9.02 -6.46 -29.31
C ALA A 321 9.11 -6.64 -30.84
N TYR A 322 8.01 -7.09 -31.45
CA TYR A 322 7.92 -7.26 -32.91
C TYR A 322 6.79 -6.42 -33.50
N LYS A 323 7.07 -5.65 -34.56
CA LYS A 323 6.10 -4.81 -35.29
C LYS A 323 5.35 -3.74 -34.46
N GLY A 324 5.94 -3.17 -33.44
CA GLY A 324 5.40 -2.05 -32.67
C GLY A 324 6.37 -0.88 -32.60
N LYS A 325 6.00 0.15 -31.85
CA LYS A 325 6.89 1.28 -31.50
C LYS A 325 7.85 0.95 -30.36
N ASP A 326 7.63 -0.17 -29.67
CA ASP A 326 8.44 -0.59 -28.52
C ASP A 326 9.78 -1.18 -29.01
N ASN A 327 10.88 -0.92 -28.32
CA ASN A 327 12.22 -1.40 -28.61
C ASN A 327 12.42 -2.82 -28.10
N ILE A 328 13.53 -3.46 -28.48
CA ILE A 328 13.96 -4.71 -27.86
C ILE A 328 14.94 -4.36 -26.75
N GLU A 329 14.65 -4.83 -25.54
CA GLU A 329 15.51 -4.61 -24.39
C GLU A 329 16.23 -5.92 -24.02
N VAL A 330 17.54 -5.81 -23.80
CA VAL A 330 18.41 -6.92 -23.45
C VAL A 330 19.11 -6.60 -22.14
N SER A 331 18.90 -7.40 -21.10
CA SER A 331 19.58 -7.25 -19.82
C SER A 331 20.56 -8.36 -19.55
N VAL A 332 21.68 -8.03 -18.92
CA VAL A 332 22.73 -8.95 -18.49
C VAL A 332 22.74 -9.06 -16.98
N CYS A 333 22.67 -10.28 -16.48
CA CYS A 333 22.74 -10.63 -15.07
C CYS A 333 23.98 -11.51 -14.83
N ALA A 334 24.83 -11.14 -13.88
CA ALA A 334 25.97 -11.92 -13.41
C ALA A 334 25.68 -12.53 -12.04
N VAL A 335 26.15 -13.78 -11.85
CA VAL A 335 26.06 -14.49 -10.56
C VAL A 335 27.44 -15.04 -10.20
N GLY A 336 27.89 -14.71 -9.01
CA GLY A 336 29.19 -15.17 -8.48
C GLY A 336 29.51 -14.51 -7.15
N ASN A 337 30.46 -15.04 -6.42
CA ASN A 337 30.98 -14.47 -5.17
C ASN A 337 29.91 -14.12 -4.12
N GLY A 338 28.84 -14.90 -4.06
CA GLY A 338 27.76 -14.64 -3.11
C GLY A 338 26.81 -13.51 -3.53
N LYS A 339 26.89 -13.02 -4.77
CA LYS A 339 26.11 -11.91 -5.29
C LYS A 339 25.43 -12.23 -6.60
N ILE A 340 24.33 -11.54 -6.83
CA ILE A 340 23.64 -11.45 -8.11
C ILE A 340 23.71 -9.99 -8.53
N ARG A 341 24.18 -9.70 -9.73
CA ARG A 341 24.30 -8.32 -10.23
C ARG A 341 23.66 -8.16 -11.59
N LEU A 342 22.73 -7.22 -11.72
CA LEU A 342 22.27 -6.73 -13.01
C LEU A 342 23.26 -5.70 -13.51
N GLU A 343 24.03 -6.06 -14.53
CA GLU A 343 25.19 -5.31 -15.01
C GLU A 343 24.84 -4.30 -16.09
N HIS A 344 24.07 -4.73 -17.10
CA HIS A 344 23.75 -3.90 -18.26
C HIS A 344 22.30 -4.07 -18.68
N THR A 345 21.72 -2.98 -19.20
CA THR A 345 20.53 -3.01 -20.04
C THR A 345 20.87 -2.35 -21.37
N ILE A 346 20.70 -3.09 -22.44
CA ILE A 346 21.07 -2.70 -23.80
C ILE A 346 19.80 -2.56 -24.61
N LYS A 347 19.56 -1.37 -25.13
CA LYS A 347 18.42 -1.08 -25.98
C LYS A 347 18.78 -1.23 -27.43
N ILE A 348 18.11 -2.16 -28.12
CA ILE A 348 18.20 -2.30 -29.56
C ILE A 348 17.11 -1.42 -30.17
N VAL A 349 17.49 -0.22 -30.62
CA VAL A 349 16.56 0.84 -31.09
C VAL A 349 16.07 0.54 -32.49
N LYS A 350 14.75 0.58 -32.69
CA LYS A 350 14.13 0.36 -34.01
C LYS A 350 14.22 1.56 -34.96
N ASP A 351 14.44 2.77 -34.44
CA ASP A 351 14.53 3.97 -35.27
C ASP A 351 15.74 3.98 -36.21
N GLU A 352 16.77 3.18 -35.89
CA GLU A 352 17.87 2.90 -36.80
C GLU A 352 17.50 1.90 -37.91
N TRP A 353 16.27 1.37 -37.89
CA TRP A 353 15.76 0.24 -38.67
C TRP A 353 14.72 0.65 -39.71
N ILE A 354 14.68 1.93 -40.07
CA ILE A 354 13.61 2.52 -40.91
C ILE A 354 13.53 1.91 -42.28
N ASP A 355 14.61 1.33 -42.85
CA ASP A 355 14.57 0.62 -44.12
C ASP A 355 15.50 -0.60 -44.14
N GLY A 356 14.93 -1.79 -43.90
CA GLY A 356 15.57 -3.05 -44.29
C GLY A 356 16.15 -3.94 -43.20
N VAL A 357 15.99 -3.64 -41.91
CA VAL A 357 16.44 -4.56 -40.83
C VAL A 357 15.53 -5.77 -40.76
N THR A 358 16.15 -6.91 -40.87
CA THR A 358 15.49 -8.22 -40.86
C THR A 358 15.52 -8.84 -39.46
N SER A 359 14.65 -9.81 -39.22
CA SER A 359 14.70 -10.64 -38.00
C SER A 359 16.10 -11.28 -37.81
N GLN A 360 16.82 -11.53 -38.91
CA GLN A 360 18.19 -12.07 -38.89
C GLN A 360 19.20 -11.08 -38.28
N ASP A 361 19.02 -9.78 -38.50
CA ASP A 361 19.92 -8.78 -37.93
C ASP A 361 19.71 -8.63 -36.41
N ILE A 362 18.46 -8.79 -35.93
CA ILE A 362 18.16 -8.87 -34.53
C ILE A 362 18.79 -10.08 -33.87
N ILE A 363 18.60 -11.27 -34.48
CA ILE A 363 19.19 -12.52 -34.00
C ILE A 363 20.71 -12.34 -33.86
N LYS A 364 21.37 -11.78 -34.90
CA LYS A 364 22.81 -11.52 -34.87
C LYS A 364 23.23 -10.53 -33.79
N SER A 365 22.43 -9.47 -33.56
CA SER A 365 22.72 -8.47 -32.52
C SER A 365 22.63 -9.07 -31.12
N VAL A 366 21.55 -9.81 -30.81
CA VAL A 366 21.42 -10.50 -29.53
C VAL A 366 22.50 -11.59 -29.37
N ALA A 367 22.78 -12.36 -30.42
CA ALA A 367 23.83 -13.36 -30.39
C ALA A 367 25.22 -12.76 -30.14
N ARG A 368 25.53 -11.58 -30.72
CA ARG A 368 26.79 -10.88 -30.48
C ARG A 368 26.93 -10.49 -29.00
N ILE A 369 25.86 -9.97 -28.38
CA ILE A 369 25.86 -9.68 -26.96
C ILE A 369 26.09 -10.97 -26.16
N ALA A 370 25.35 -12.03 -26.47
CA ALA A 370 25.47 -13.30 -25.76
C ALA A 370 26.87 -13.94 -25.84
N TYR A 371 27.53 -13.84 -26.99
CA TYR A 371 28.92 -14.30 -27.14
C TYR A 371 29.92 -13.40 -26.43
N ALA A 372 29.74 -12.07 -26.48
CA ALA A 372 30.60 -11.12 -25.76
C ALA A 372 30.57 -11.34 -24.26
N GLU A 373 29.37 -11.60 -23.70
CA GLU A 373 29.15 -11.86 -22.28
C GLU A 373 29.43 -13.32 -21.86
N ASN A 374 29.77 -14.21 -22.83
CA ASN A 374 29.88 -15.64 -22.57
C ASN A 374 28.66 -16.22 -21.80
N ALA A 375 27.47 -15.89 -22.28
CA ALA A 375 26.25 -16.14 -21.54
C ALA A 375 25.95 -17.63 -21.42
N SER A 376 25.71 -18.11 -20.21
CA SER A 376 25.37 -19.50 -19.88
C SER A 376 23.95 -19.89 -20.32
N MET A 377 23.01 -18.93 -20.26
CA MET A 377 21.62 -19.11 -20.70
C MET A 377 21.01 -17.77 -21.09
N ILE A 378 20.08 -17.83 -22.06
CA ILE A 378 19.25 -16.69 -22.48
C ILE A 378 17.80 -17.04 -22.28
N CYS A 379 17.01 -16.13 -21.61
CA CYS A 379 15.56 -16.22 -21.56
C CYS A 379 14.93 -15.12 -22.41
N VAL A 380 13.98 -15.51 -23.27
CA VAL A 380 13.29 -14.60 -24.20
C VAL A 380 11.78 -14.64 -23.93
N ASP A 381 11.12 -13.45 -23.82
CA ASP A 381 9.66 -13.40 -23.80
C ASP A 381 9.09 -13.88 -25.13
N VAL A 382 8.18 -14.87 -25.06
CA VAL A 382 7.56 -15.48 -26.26
C VAL A 382 6.31 -14.77 -26.75
N GLY A 383 5.85 -13.73 -26.11
CA GLY A 383 4.70 -12.95 -26.61
C GLY A 383 4.88 -12.60 -28.10
N TRP A 384 6.10 -12.23 -28.50
CA TRP A 384 6.50 -11.95 -29.89
C TRP A 384 7.88 -12.53 -30.27
N GLY A 385 8.52 -13.27 -29.38
CA GLY A 385 9.93 -13.69 -29.50
C GLY A 385 10.19 -15.11 -29.99
N VAL A 386 9.19 -15.88 -30.44
CA VAL A 386 9.38 -17.29 -30.86
C VAL A 386 10.46 -17.42 -31.94
N TRP A 387 10.43 -16.59 -32.98
CA TRP A 387 11.40 -16.54 -34.04
C TRP A 387 12.83 -16.24 -33.58
N LEU A 388 12.96 -15.43 -32.51
CA LEU A 388 14.24 -15.09 -31.90
C LEU A 388 14.81 -16.28 -31.13
N VAL A 389 13.96 -17.00 -30.39
CA VAL A 389 14.36 -18.26 -29.72
C VAL A 389 14.91 -19.28 -30.72
N GLU A 390 14.17 -19.50 -31.80
CA GLU A 390 14.58 -20.46 -32.85
C GLU A 390 15.90 -20.03 -33.52
N GLY A 391 16.04 -18.75 -33.86
CA GLY A 391 17.25 -18.22 -34.50
C GLY A 391 18.50 -18.30 -33.61
N LEU A 392 18.36 -17.95 -32.32
CA LEU A 392 19.48 -18.05 -31.37
C LEU A 392 19.86 -19.52 -31.08
N ALA A 393 18.88 -20.43 -31.01
CA ALA A 393 19.13 -21.85 -30.85
C ALA A 393 19.86 -22.44 -32.04
N GLN A 394 19.54 -22.03 -33.28
CA GLN A 394 20.27 -22.42 -34.48
C GLN A 394 21.75 -21.99 -34.47
N LEU A 395 22.07 -20.91 -33.77
CA LEU A 395 23.45 -20.46 -33.56
C LEU A 395 24.16 -21.19 -32.39
N GLY A 396 23.54 -22.22 -31.81
CA GLY A 396 24.11 -23.04 -30.74
C GLY A 396 24.05 -22.42 -29.34
N LEU A 397 23.31 -21.35 -29.18
CA LEU A 397 23.13 -20.69 -27.87
C LEU A 397 22.09 -21.44 -27.00
N ASN A 398 22.30 -21.47 -25.69
CA ASN A 398 21.38 -22.07 -24.75
C ASN A 398 20.22 -21.07 -24.46
N VAL A 399 19.13 -21.23 -25.21
CA VAL A 399 17.98 -20.31 -25.16
C VAL A 399 16.76 -21.01 -24.62
N ARG A 400 15.99 -20.27 -23.82
CA ARG A 400 14.69 -20.69 -23.27
C ARG A 400 13.61 -19.64 -23.54
N SER A 401 12.47 -20.13 -23.98
CA SER A 401 11.24 -19.31 -24.08
C SER A 401 10.61 -19.15 -22.73
N VAL A 402 10.09 -17.98 -22.45
CA VAL A 402 9.35 -17.64 -21.23
C VAL A 402 8.03 -16.99 -21.62
N ASN A 403 6.91 -17.58 -21.18
CA ASN A 403 5.60 -16.95 -21.31
C ASN A 403 5.17 -16.40 -19.94
N PHE A 404 5.02 -15.09 -19.82
CA PHE A 404 4.63 -14.44 -18.58
C PHE A 404 3.26 -14.89 -18.04
N ALA A 405 2.37 -15.36 -18.91
CA ALA A 405 1.05 -15.84 -18.52
C ALA A 405 1.03 -17.31 -18.05
N GLU A 406 2.10 -18.08 -18.27
CA GLU A 406 2.19 -19.48 -17.87
C GLU A 406 2.08 -19.66 -16.35
N ALA A 407 1.72 -20.89 -15.95
CA ALA A 407 1.75 -21.28 -14.55
C ALA A 407 3.19 -21.17 -13.97
N PRO A 408 3.33 -20.87 -12.68
CA PRO A 408 4.63 -20.88 -12.00
C PRO A 408 5.32 -22.24 -12.11
N THR A 409 6.63 -22.26 -11.97
CA THR A 409 7.47 -23.46 -12.16
C THR A 409 7.05 -24.60 -11.22
N LYS A 410 6.63 -25.72 -11.79
CA LYS A 410 6.07 -26.86 -11.03
C LYS A 410 7.07 -27.51 -10.08
N GLU A 411 8.31 -27.66 -10.51
CA GLU A 411 9.41 -28.23 -9.70
C GLU A 411 9.67 -27.37 -8.48
N ARG A 412 9.71 -26.05 -8.64
CA ARG A 412 9.90 -25.09 -7.55
C ARG A 412 8.68 -25.02 -6.60
N GLN A 413 7.46 -25.20 -7.13
CA GLN A 413 6.26 -25.35 -6.29
C GLN A 413 6.35 -26.61 -5.41
N ARG A 414 6.84 -27.73 -5.98
CA ARG A 414 7.03 -28.98 -5.23
C ARG A 414 8.14 -28.86 -4.18
N ALA A 415 9.20 -28.12 -4.47
CA ALA A 415 10.25 -27.80 -3.53
C ALA A 415 9.83 -26.77 -2.45
N ASN A 416 8.57 -26.35 -2.47
CA ASN A 416 8.00 -25.37 -1.54
C ASN A 416 8.66 -23.98 -1.62
N HIS A 417 9.16 -23.62 -2.77
CA HIS A 417 9.81 -22.33 -3.01
C HIS A 417 8.79 -21.19 -2.94
N TYR A 418 9.05 -20.13 -2.17
CA TYR A 418 8.11 -19.06 -1.90
C TYR A 418 7.51 -18.45 -3.19
N ALA A 419 8.37 -17.94 -4.07
CA ALA A 419 7.95 -17.27 -5.30
C ALA A 419 7.06 -18.17 -6.20
N ALA A 420 7.49 -19.40 -6.44
CA ALA A 420 6.75 -20.33 -7.28
C ALA A 420 5.43 -20.82 -6.65
N LYS A 421 5.40 -20.95 -5.31
CA LYS A 421 4.21 -21.41 -4.58
C LYS A 421 3.14 -20.34 -4.49
N GLU A 422 3.55 -19.10 -4.21
CA GLU A 422 2.66 -17.99 -3.93
C GLU A 422 2.19 -17.25 -5.20
N ALA A 423 2.91 -17.40 -6.32
CA ALA A 423 2.62 -16.71 -7.57
C ALA A 423 1.34 -17.22 -8.25
N THR A 424 0.61 -16.31 -8.91
CA THR A 424 -0.51 -16.67 -9.81
C THR A 424 -0.04 -17.18 -11.16
N ASN A 425 1.06 -16.63 -11.67
CA ASN A 425 1.64 -16.96 -12.99
C ASN A 425 3.16 -16.74 -12.99
N LYS A 426 3.80 -17.01 -14.14
CA LYS A 426 5.25 -16.88 -14.33
C LYS A 426 5.75 -15.45 -14.09
N ARG A 427 5.01 -14.44 -14.55
CA ARG A 427 5.35 -13.04 -14.33
C ARG A 427 5.40 -12.71 -12.83
N ALA A 428 4.42 -13.16 -12.07
CA ALA A 428 4.38 -12.97 -10.63
C ALA A 428 5.53 -13.72 -9.92
N GLU A 429 5.86 -14.96 -10.35
CA GLU A 429 7.00 -15.71 -9.83
C GLU A 429 8.30 -14.92 -9.98
N MET A 430 8.59 -14.38 -11.17
CA MET A 430 9.81 -13.62 -11.43
C MET A 430 9.92 -12.32 -10.63
N HIS A 431 8.81 -11.63 -10.43
CA HIS A 431 8.80 -10.44 -9.57
C HIS A 431 9.04 -10.79 -8.09
N LEU A 432 8.49 -11.90 -7.62
CA LEU A 432 8.73 -12.36 -6.24
C LEU A 432 10.16 -12.85 -6.06
N ASP A 433 10.77 -13.51 -7.06
CA ASP A 433 12.19 -13.86 -7.04
C ASP A 433 13.07 -12.60 -6.90
N MET A 434 12.79 -11.56 -7.71
CA MET A 434 13.52 -10.29 -7.61
C MET A 434 13.34 -9.64 -6.25
N GLN A 435 12.12 -9.68 -5.69
CA GLN A 435 11.84 -9.16 -4.36
C GLN A 435 12.67 -9.89 -3.30
N ASP A 436 12.68 -11.23 -3.33
CA ASP A 436 13.46 -12.05 -2.39
C ASP A 436 14.96 -11.71 -2.45
N PHE A 437 15.51 -11.50 -3.65
CA PHE A 437 16.92 -11.14 -3.82
C PHE A 437 17.24 -9.72 -3.34
N ILE A 438 16.32 -8.77 -3.48
CA ILE A 438 16.46 -7.42 -2.93
C ILE A 438 16.40 -7.47 -1.39
N GLU A 439 15.41 -8.17 -0.83
CA GLU A 439 15.21 -8.26 0.62
C GLU A 439 16.34 -9.01 1.33
N SER A 440 16.90 -10.04 0.70
CA SER A 440 18.08 -10.74 1.19
C SER A 440 19.40 -9.97 0.98
N GLN A 441 19.37 -8.80 0.34
CA GLN A 441 20.54 -7.99 0.00
C GLN A 441 21.55 -8.73 -0.89
N THR A 442 21.12 -9.74 -1.64
CA THR A 442 21.95 -10.48 -2.58
C THR A 442 21.94 -9.84 -3.97
N LEU A 443 20.88 -9.08 -4.34
CA LEU A 443 20.79 -8.38 -5.61
C LEU A 443 21.46 -7.00 -5.53
N GLU A 444 22.37 -6.79 -6.46
CA GLU A 444 23.00 -5.51 -6.78
C GLU A 444 22.64 -5.07 -8.20
N VAL A 445 22.63 -3.79 -8.48
CA VAL A 445 22.42 -3.23 -9.81
C VAL A 445 23.48 -2.18 -10.12
N THR A 446 23.90 -2.06 -11.36
CA THR A 446 24.76 -0.94 -11.78
C THR A 446 23.94 0.36 -11.88
N GLY A 447 24.61 1.50 -11.84
CA GLY A 447 23.95 2.81 -11.99
C GLY A 447 23.15 2.91 -13.29
N GLN A 448 23.64 2.32 -14.39
CA GLN A 448 22.93 2.28 -15.67
C GLN A 448 21.61 1.51 -15.59
N VAL A 449 21.62 0.32 -15.02
CA VAL A 449 20.40 -0.49 -14.83
C VAL A 449 19.43 0.20 -13.90
N TYR A 450 19.94 0.77 -12.79
CA TYR A 450 19.12 1.52 -11.84
C TYR A 450 18.37 2.65 -12.51
N ASP A 451 19.05 3.46 -13.32
CA ASP A 451 18.45 4.59 -14.05
C ASP A 451 17.35 4.15 -15.01
N GLY A 452 17.46 2.96 -15.58
CA GLY A 452 16.43 2.36 -16.46
C GLY A 452 15.17 1.92 -15.72
N ILE A 453 15.31 1.36 -14.51
CA ILE A 453 14.21 0.73 -13.79
C ILE A 453 13.63 1.57 -12.65
N LYS A 454 14.36 2.55 -12.09
CA LYS A 454 13.97 3.32 -10.90
C LYS A 454 12.59 3.95 -10.99
N ASP A 455 12.21 4.48 -12.16
CA ASP A 455 10.92 5.12 -12.38
C ASP A 455 9.77 4.12 -12.54
N THR A 456 10.09 2.84 -12.76
CA THR A 456 9.11 1.76 -12.94
C THR A 456 8.83 1.01 -11.64
N LEU A 457 9.87 0.75 -10.83
CA LEU A 457 9.77 -0.01 -9.58
C LEU A 457 8.65 0.46 -8.65
N PRO A 458 8.42 1.78 -8.46
CA PRO A 458 7.37 2.32 -7.61
C PRO A 458 5.97 1.89 -7.99
N TYR A 459 5.73 1.62 -9.27
CA TYR A 459 4.39 1.30 -9.79
C TYR A 459 4.13 -0.20 -9.95
N VAL A 460 5.11 -1.04 -9.64
CA VAL A 460 4.93 -2.49 -9.59
C VAL A 460 4.31 -2.87 -8.26
N THR A 461 3.01 -3.11 -8.24
CA THR A 461 2.28 -3.49 -7.04
C THR A 461 1.82 -4.93 -7.09
N ALA A 462 1.71 -5.55 -5.93
CA ALA A 462 1.26 -6.92 -5.75
C ALA A 462 -0.08 -6.96 -5.00
N THR A 463 -0.98 -7.83 -5.43
CA THR A 463 -2.29 -8.05 -4.77
C THR A 463 -2.44 -9.51 -4.40
N ARG A 464 -2.84 -9.80 -3.17
CA ARG A 464 -3.15 -11.18 -2.75
C ARG A 464 -4.60 -11.51 -3.11
N LYS A 465 -4.78 -12.53 -3.94
CA LYS A 465 -6.09 -13.07 -4.34
C LYS A 465 -6.76 -13.83 -3.18
N ALA A 466 -8.07 -14.06 -3.29
CA ALA A 466 -8.80 -14.91 -2.34
C ALA A 466 -8.22 -16.33 -2.22
N SER A 467 -7.54 -16.84 -3.26
CA SER A 467 -6.81 -18.11 -3.24
C SER A 467 -5.53 -18.10 -2.42
N GLY A 468 -5.14 -16.97 -1.84
CA GLY A 468 -3.86 -16.76 -1.16
C GLY A 468 -2.69 -16.46 -2.09
N LYS A 469 -2.86 -16.60 -3.42
CA LYS A 469 -1.81 -16.35 -4.40
C LYS A 469 -1.63 -14.87 -4.71
N ILE A 470 -0.42 -14.48 -5.08
CA ILE A 470 -0.02 -13.11 -5.40
C ILE A 470 -0.12 -12.89 -6.91
N GLU A 471 -0.80 -11.81 -7.28
CA GLU A 471 -0.88 -11.29 -8.64
C GLU A 471 -0.17 -9.94 -8.71
N ILE A 472 0.61 -9.75 -9.77
CA ILE A 472 1.30 -8.48 -10.03
C ILE A 472 0.44 -7.60 -10.94
N VAL A 473 0.46 -6.30 -10.70
CA VAL A 473 -0.21 -5.30 -11.54
C VAL A 473 0.10 -5.52 -13.03
N LYS A 474 -0.91 -5.36 -13.88
CA LYS A 474 -0.75 -5.58 -15.33
C LYS A 474 0.22 -4.57 -15.94
N LYS A 475 1.05 -5.04 -16.91
CA LYS A 475 1.98 -4.19 -17.71
C LYS A 475 1.27 -2.95 -18.30
N SER A 476 0.03 -3.13 -18.79
CA SER A 476 -0.78 -2.04 -19.33
C SER A 476 -1.12 -0.94 -18.31
N ALA A 477 -1.34 -1.29 -17.05
CA ALA A 477 -1.61 -0.32 -15.99
C ALA A 477 -0.34 0.47 -15.63
N ILE A 478 0.83 -0.19 -15.56
CA ILE A 478 2.11 0.49 -15.38
C ILE A 478 2.36 1.45 -16.55
N LYS A 479 2.19 0.98 -17.80
CA LYS A 479 2.35 1.79 -19.01
C LYS A 479 1.44 3.03 -19.02
N ALA A 480 0.20 2.88 -18.56
CA ALA A 480 -0.73 4.00 -18.45
C ALA A 480 -0.28 5.06 -17.44
N THR A 481 0.37 4.64 -16.35
CA THR A 481 0.82 5.54 -15.29
C THR A 481 2.13 6.25 -15.63
N ILE A 482 3.13 5.53 -16.15
CA ILE A 482 4.46 6.11 -16.44
C ILE A 482 4.63 6.61 -17.88
N GLY A 483 3.61 6.43 -18.75
CA GLY A 483 3.62 6.88 -20.14
C GLY A 483 4.50 6.06 -21.09
N ARG A 484 5.22 5.03 -20.59
CA ARG A 484 6.09 4.12 -21.36
C ARG A 484 5.91 2.66 -20.93
N SER A 485 6.34 1.73 -21.76
CA SER A 485 6.37 0.30 -21.41
C SER A 485 7.49 0.03 -20.40
N PRO A 486 7.31 -0.90 -19.43
CA PRO A 486 8.33 -1.29 -18.45
C PRO A 486 9.32 -2.34 -19.02
N ASP A 487 9.71 -2.22 -20.28
CA ASP A 487 10.45 -3.24 -21.04
C ASP A 487 11.85 -3.50 -20.43
N GLU A 488 12.50 -2.47 -19.89
CA GLU A 488 13.77 -2.57 -19.17
C GLU A 488 13.66 -3.45 -17.92
N LEU A 489 12.60 -3.27 -17.14
CA LEU A 489 12.36 -4.12 -15.97
C LEU A 489 12.01 -5.56 -16.39
N ASP A 490 11.17 -5.73 -17.41
CA ASP A 490 10.79 -7.07 -17.89
C ASP A 490 12.03 -7.85 -18.43
N SER A 491 12.97 -7.19 -19.10
CA SER A 491 14.23 -7.81 -19.52
C SER A 491 15.15 -8.16 -18.34
N CYS A 492 15.22 -7.32 -17.30
CA CYS A 492 15.94 -7.62 -16.05
C CYS A 492 15.35 -8.87 -15.36
N LEU A 493 14.03 -8.96 -15.26
CA LEU A 493 13.36 -10.14 -14.71
C LEU A 493 13.65 -11.42 -15.49
N LEU A 494 13.70 -11.33 -16.82
CA LEU A 494 14.08 -12.46 -17.68
C LEU A 494 15.54 -12.88 -17.46
N ALA A 495 16.46 -11.94 -17.28
CA ALA A 495 17.87 -12.25 -16.99
C ALA A 495 18.04 -12.94 -15.63
N LEU A 496 17.38 -12.45 -14.59
CA LEU A 496 17.31 -13.10 -13.27
C LEU A 496 16.68 -14.50 -13.37
N HIS A 497 15.60 -14.63 -14.14
CA HIS A 497 14.95 -15.92 -14.34
C HIS A 497 15.85 -16.93 -15.09
N ALA A 498 16.68 -16.46 -16.03
CA ALA A 498 17.67 -17.31 -16.67
C ALA A 498 18.69 -17.86 -15.67
N ALA A 499 19.18 -17.03 -14.76
CA ALA A 499 20.05 -17.44 -13.66
C ALA A 499 19.38 -18.48 -12.76
N VAL A 500 18.17 -18.20 -12.30
CA VAL A 500 17.38 -19.12 -11.43
C VAL A 500 17.13 -20.46 -12.13
N ARG A 501 16.82 -20.47 -13.42
CA ARG A 501 16.58 -21.71 -14.15
C ARG A 501 17.83 -22.53 -14.40
N PHE A 502 18.96 -21.88 -14.57
CA PHE A 502 20.23 -22.56 -14.86
C PHE A 502 20.88 -23.11 -13.58
N LEU A 503 20.89 -22.31 -12.52
CA LEU A 503 21.57 -22.63 -11.27
C LEU A 503 20.68 -23.39 -10.27
N GLY A 504 19.35 -23.41 -10.50
CA GLY A 504 18.40 -24.01 -9.58
C GLY A 504 18.43 -23.36 -8.19
N ASP A 505 18.22 -24.16 -7.15
CA ASP A 505 18.13 -23.65 -5.77
C ASP A 505 19.49 -23.12 -5.23
N SER A 506 20.59 -23.36 -5.93
CA SER A 506 21.91 -22.82 -5.53
C SER A 506 21.99 -21.29 -5.62
N VAL A 507 21.14 -20.65 -6.41
CA VAL A 507 21.03 -19.17 -6.48
C VAL A 507 20.57 -18.58 -5.15
N TYR A 508 19.74 -19.30 -4.40
CA TYR A 508 19.23 -18.87 -3.09
C TYR A 508 20.09 -19.30 -1.90
N ALA A 509 21.04 -20.19 -2.15
CA ALA A 509 22.01 -20.64 -1.14
C ALA A 509 23.28 -19.76 -1.10
N ILE A 510 23.26 -18.63 -1.80
CA ILE A 510 24.35 -17.64 -1.80
C ILE A 510 24.37 -16.98 -0.41
N PRO A 511 25.41 -17.19 0.40
CA PRO A 511 25.47 -16.78 1.80
C PRO A 511 25.54 -15.26 1.96
#